data_ce6b468872a3135b2b938e5ec4e43324
#
_entry.id   ce6b468872a3135b2b938e5ec4e43324
#
_cell.length_a   1.000
_cell.length_b   1.000
_cell.length_c   1.000
_cell.angle_alpha   90.00
_cell.angle_beta   90.00
_cell.angle_gamma   90.00
#
_symmetry.space_group_name_H-M   'P 1'
#
loop_
_entity.id
_entity.type
_entity.pdbx_description
1 polymer ?
#
loop_
_entity_poly.entity_id
_entity_poly.type
_entity_poly.pdbx_seq_one_letter_code
_entity_poly.pdbx_strand_id
1 'polypeptide(L)'
;MQQQSNMQNKFLIDAEIGDDDVTLPNLPAIDVPIVESPVKQEVKVEEVVEAAPSTEPEQPKSGFFGRMKEGLSKTRRNFTDGMVNILIGGKEIDDELLEEVEEQLLVADIGVDATKTIITNLTERTARGDLIYSHSLYKALQEELVALLAPRVKPLHIDPNKSPYVILMVGVNGVGKTTTIGKLAKRLQGEGKKVMLAAGDTFRAAATEQLQIWGERNDIAVVAQGHGADSASVIFDAFESARAKGIDVLIADTAGRLHNKSNLMEELKKVKRVMQKIDATAPHEIMLVVDAGTGQNAINQVQEFDQAVGLTGITITKLDGTAKGGVLFNIASRTHVPIRFIGVGEKIDDLRPFSAKSFVAA
;
A
#
# COMPACT_ATOMS: atom_id res chain seq x y z
N MET A 1 -49.56 1.03 -53.34
CA MET A 1 -50.30 0.00 -52.57
C MET A 1 -49.78 0.17 -51.14
N GLN A 2 -50.53 0.91 -50.37
CA GLN A 2 -51.45 0.47 -49.34
C GLN A 2 -50.68 -0.05 -48.12
N GLN A 3 -50.77 0.42 -46.95
CA GLN A 3 -51.73 1.11 -46.07
C GLN A 3 -51.18 0.86 -44.67
N GLN A 4 -51.01 1.91 -43.86
CA GLN A 4 -51.83 2.20 -42.65
C GLN A 4 -51.60 1.13 -41.52
N SER A 5 -51.42 1.46 -40.25
CA SER A 5 -52.19 2.38 -39.43
C SER A 5 -51.62 2.52 -38.02
N ASN A 6 -51.49 3.69 -37.54
CA ASN A 6 -51.85 4.24 -36.22
C ASN A 6 -52.44 3.28 -35.17
N MET A 7 -51.90 3.30 -33.94
CA MET A 7 -52.75 3.41 -32.74
C MET A 7 -52.00 3.97 -31.53
N GLN A 8 -52.31 5.23 -31.24
CA GLN A 8 -52.14 5.83 -29.91
C GLN A 8 -53.12 5.15 -28.96
N ASN A 9 -52.70 4.85 -27.75
CA ASN A 9 -53.64 4.65 -26.64
C ASN A 9 -53.20 5.47 -25.43
N LYS A 10 -53.97 6.53 -25.28
CA LYS A 10 -54.13 7.43 -24.16
C LYS A 10 -54.94 6.72 -23.11
N PHE A 11 -54.43 6.52 -21.91
CA PHE A 11 -55.29 6.26 -20.72
C PHE A 11 -55.14 7.42 -19.74
N LEU A 12 -56.09 8.31 -19.84
CA LEU A 12 -56.55 9.19 -18.76
C LEU A 12 -57.46 8.35 -17.88
N ILE A 13 -57.22 8.30 -16.58
CA ILE A 13 -58.20 7.90 -15.58
C ILE A 13 -58.35 9.09 -14.64
N ASP A 14 -59.47 9.79 -14.80
CA ASP A 14 -60.03 10.68 -13.79
C ASP A 14 -60.53 9.82 -12.63
N ALA A 15 -60.10 10.11 -11.42
CA ALA A 15 -60.71 9.61 -10.20
C ALA A 15 -61.15 10.78 -9.37
N GLU A 16 -62.46 10.88 -9.27
CA GLU A 16 -63.23 11.81 -8.44
C GLU A 16 -62.87 11.69 -6.96
N ILE A 17 -62.73 12.83 -6.33
CA ILE A 17 -62.56 12.98 -4.89
C ILE A 17 -63.94 12.80 -4.26
N GLY A 18 -64.09 11.69 -3.53
CA GLY A 18 -65.22 11.49 -2.62
C GLY A 18 -64.78 11.91 -1.23
N ASP A 19 -65.52 12.91 -0.69
CA ASP A 19 -65.53 13.27 0.73
C ASP A 19 -66.13 12.13 1.53
N ASP A 20 -65.33 11.37 2.23
CA ASP A 20 -65.78 10.50 3.31
C ASP A 20 -65.00 10.81 4.59
N ASP A 21 -65.75 11.33 5.51
CA ASP A 21 -65.52 11.71 6.91
C ASP A 21 -64.98 10.50 7.70
N VAL A 22 -63.63 10.40 7.88
CA VAL A 22 -63.04 9.39 8.75
C VAL A 22 -62.64 10.06 10.07
N THR A 23 -63.55 9.94 11.04
CA THR A 23 -63.33 10.26 12.45
C THR A 23 -62.20 9.36 12.99
N LEU A 24 -61.07 9.97 13.35
CA LEU A 24 -59.97 9.31 14.07
C LEU A 24 -60.38 8.97 15.51
N PRO A 25 -60.09 7.78 16.03
CA PRO A 25 -60.35 7.44 17.43
C PRO A 25 -59.44 8.21 18.38
N ASN A 26 -60.08 8.75 19.42
CA ASN A 26 -59.51 9.47 20.53
C ASN A 26 -58.47 8.58 21.28
N LEU A 27 -57.20 8.87 21.18
CA LEU A 27 -56.17 8.27 21.99
C LEU A 27 -56.04 9.01 23.32
N PRO A 28 -55.94 8.33 24.46
CA PRO A 28 -55.81 8.98 25.77
C PRO A 28 -54.51 9.74 25.91
N ALA A 29 -54.58 10.92 26.49
CA ALA A 29 -53.45 11.77 26.82
C ALA A 29 -52.49 11.03 27.75
N ILE A 30 -51.27 10.85 27.31
CA ILE A 30 -50.15 10.38 28.14
C ILE A 30 -49.59 11.60 28.85
N ASP A 31 -49.76 11.66 30.15
CA ASP A 31 -49.11 12.63 31.04
C ASP A 31 -47.58 12.42 30.99
N VAL A 32 -46.89 13.34 30.34
CA VAL A 32 -45.41 13.37 30.39
C VAL A 32 -45.05 14.32 31.53
N PRO A 33 -44.35 13.83 32.58
CA PRO A 33 -43.92 14.72 33.66
C PRO A 33 -42.88 15.73 33.09
N ILE A 34 -43.15 17.01 33.36
CA ILE A 34 -42.21 18.11 33.10
C ILE A 34 -40.98 17.88 33.99
N VAL A 35 -39.88 17.44 33.39
CA VAL A 35 -38.60 17.43 34.06
C VAL A 35 -38.02 18.84 34.00
N GLU A 36 -38.00 19.49 35.17
CA GLU A 36 -37.32 20.77 35.36
C GLU A 36 -35.86 20.66 34.93
N SER A 37 -35.43 21.61 34.15
CA SER A 37 -34.03 21.74 33.69
C SER A 37 -33.09 21.86 34.89
N PRO A 38 -32.04 21.05 34.98
CA PRO A 38 -31.04 21.26 36.01
C PRO A 38 -30.17 22.46 35.64
N VAL A 39 -30.06 23.33 36.63
CA VAL A 39 -29.04 24.34 36.94
C VAL A 39 -27.79 24.28 36.07
N LYS A 40 -27.45 25.45 35.52
CA LYS A 40 -26.12 25.76 34.93
C LYS A 40 -25.02 25.34 35.89
N GLN A 41 -24.40 24.24 35.63
CA GLN A 41 -23.05 23.99 36.14
C GLN A 41 -22.06 24.79 35.27
N GLU A 42 -21.40 25.74 35.91
CA GLU A 42 -20.21 26.40 35.37
C GLU A 42 -19.17 25.31 35.09
N VAL A 43 -18.95 25.02 33.81
CA VAL A 43 -17.80 24.25 33.37
C VAL A 43 -16.62 25.17 33.60
N LYS A 44 -15.83 24.92 34.65
CA LYS A 44 -14.48 25.42 34.78
C LYS A 44 -13.74 24.98 33.54
N VAL A 45 -13.44 25.95 32.69
CA VAL A 45 -12.43 25.78 31.64
C VAL A 45 -11.11 25.60 32.37
N GLU A 46 -10.69 24.35 32.53
CA GLU A 46 -9.30 24.09 32.83
C GLU A 46 -8.50 24.56 31.61
N GLU A 47 -7.74 25.58 31.83
CA GLU A 47 -6.70 26.04 30.92
C GLU A 47 -5.83 24.85 30.60
N VAL A 48 -5.99 24.30 29.37
CA VAL A 48 -5.02 23.36 28.82
C VAL A 48 -3.76 24.16 28.61
N VAL A 49 -2.89 24.10 29.63
CA VAL A 49 -1.51 24.55 29.51
C VAL A 49 -0.92 23.79 28.34
N GLU A 50 -0.75 24.52 27.25
CA GLU A 50 0.00 24.08 26.08
C GLU A 50 1.39 23.67 26.59
N ALA A 51 1.57 22.37 26.76
CA ALA A 51 2.85 21.81 27.15
C ALA A 51 3.85 22.23 26.08
N ALA A 52 4.78 23.07 26.45
CA ALA A 52 5.94 23.39 25.65
C ALA A 52 6.53 22.08 25.12
N PRO A 53 7.01 22.04 23.85
CA PRO A 53 7.60 20.84 23.31
C PRO A 53 8.73 20.41 24.24
N SER A 54 8.52 19.31 24.94
CA SER A 54 9.58 18.64 25.67
C SER A 54 10.66 18.32 24.66
N THR A 55 11.79 18.97 24.79
CA THR A 55 13.03 18.59 24.15
C THR A 55 13.41 17.22 24.72
N GLU A 56 12.84 16.16 24.14
CA GLU A 56 13.40 14.83 24.31
C GLU A 56 14.87 14.92 23.84
N PRO A 57 15.80 14.37 24.61
CA PRO A 57 17.20 14.37 24.20
C PRO A 57 17.28 13.67 22.83
N GLU A 58 17.82 14.36 21.83
CA GLU A 58 18.10 13.80 20.52
C GLU A 58 18.86 12.49 20.71
N GLN A 59 18.16 11.39 20.57
CA GLN A 59 18.80 10.07 20.50
C GLN A 59 19.81 10.13 19.33
N PRO A 60 21.02 9.60 19.50
CA PRO A 60 22.02 9.64 18.45
C PRO A 60 21.40 9.08 17.18
N LYS A 61 21.45 9.86 16.09
CA LYS A 61 20.86 9.52 14.78
C LYS A 61 21.36 8.16 14.40
N SER A 62 20.59 7.11 14.69
CA SER A 62 20.93 5.76 14.24
C SER A 62 21.06 5.82 12.72
N GLY A 63 22.24 5.45 12.20
CA GLY A 63 22.53 5.52 10.78
C GLY A 63 21.47 4.73 9.96
N PHE A 64 21.48 4.92 8.66
CA PHE A 64 20.56 4.26 7.70
C PHE A 64 20.28 2.78 8.06
N PHE A 65 21.32 2.04 8.39
CA PHE A 65 21.24 0.60 8.71
C PHE A 65 20.60 0.34 10.09
N GLY A 66 20.83 1.21 11.07
CA GLY A 66 20.27 1.05 12.42
C GLY A 66 18.73 1.10 12.44
N ARG A 67 18.14 2.07 11.75
CA ARG A 67 16.67 2.19 11.64
C ARG A 67 16.03 1.04 10.86
N MET A 68 16.70 0.52 9.84
CA MET A 68 16.21 -0.66 9.13
C MET A 68 16.22 -1.90 10.02
N LYS A 69 17.29 -2.11 10.76
CA LYS A 69 17.42 -3.20 11.74
C LYS A 69 16.37 -3.11 12.85
N GLU A 70 16.06 -1.90 13.30
CA GLU A 70 15.00 -1.66 14.30
C GLU A 70 13.62 -1.98 13.71
N GLY A 71 13.31 -1.47 12.51
CA GLY A 71 12.05 -1.73 11.81
C GLY A 71 11.86 -3.21 11.44
N LEU A 72 12.92 -3.95 11.18
CA LEU A 72 12.86 -5.39 10.87
C LEU A 72 13.00 -6.28 12.12
N SER A 73 13.02 -5.72 13.32
CA SER A 73 13.34 -6.46 14.56
C SER A 73 12.41 -7.64 14.84
N LYS A 74 11.12 -7.54 14.50
CA LYS A 74 10.14 -8.62 14.70
C LYS A 74 10.36 -9.76 13.68
N THR A 75 10.55 -9.43 12.43
CA THR A 75 10.87 -10.41 11.37
C THR A 75 12.18 -11.11 11.68
N ARG A 76 13.19 -10.33 12.08
CA ARG A 76 14.51 -10.84 12.44
C ARG A 76 14.45 -11.81 13.63
N ARG A 77 13.77 -11.46 14.71
CA ARG A 77 13.68 -12.34 15.89
C ARG A 77 13.13 -13.71 15.51
N ASN A 78 12.00 -13.75 14.81
CA ASN A 78 11.42 -15.02 14.42
C ASN A 78 12.35 -15.86 13.54
N PHE A 79 13.04 -15.24 12.61
CA PHE A 79 13.95 -15.94 11.70
C PHE A 79 15.27 -16.28 12.39
N THR A 80 15.91 -15.28 13.03
CA THR A 80 17.25 -15.46 13.61
C THR A 80 17.24 -16.37 14.82
N ASP A 81 16.25 -16.19 15.75
CA ASP A 81 16.21 -17.03 16.94
C ASP A 81 15.96 -18.51 16.60
N GLY A 82 15.13 -18.78 15.59
CA GLY A 82 14.96 -20.13 15.05
C GLY A 82 16.26 -20.67 14.45
N MET A 83 16.87 -19.92 13.53
CA MET A 83 18.11 -20.31 12.86
C MET A 83 19.29 -20.47 13.84
N VAL A 84 19.45 -19.55 14.81
CA VAL A 84 20.53 -19.64 15.79
C VAL A 84 20.41 -20.92 16.59
N ASN A 85 19.21 -21.29 17.03
CA ASN A 85 19.00 -22.54 17.80
C ASN A 85 19.39 -23.78 16.98
N ILE A 86 19.09 -23.79 15.69
CA ILE A 86 19.41 -24.88 14.77
C ILE A 86 20.93 -24.96 14.52
N LEU A 87 21.61 -23.82 14.40
CA LEU A 87 22.99 -23.72 13.95
C LEU A 87 24.02 -23.59 15.09
N ILE A 88 23.57 -23.45 16.37
CA ILE A 88 24.45 -23.45 17.54
C ILE A 88 25.04 -24.84 17.74
N GLY A 89 26.36 -24.90 17.89
CA GLY A 89 27.06 -26.11 18.32
C GLY A 89 28.07 -26.67 17.34
N GLY A 90 28.25 -26.05 16.17
CA GLY A 90 29.25 -26.51 15.19
C GLY A 90 28.99 -27.94 14.68
N LYS A 91 27.70 -28.32 14.63
CA LYS A 91 27.28 -29.64 14.10
C LYS A 91 27.75 -29.80 12.66
N GLU A 92 28.07 -31.01 12.27
CA GLU A 92 28.18 -31.38 10.86
C GLU A 92 26.83 -31.19 10.18
N ILE A 93 26.87 -30.87 8.90
CA ILE A 93 25.66 -30.66 8.12
C ILE A 93 25.18 -32.03 7.66
N ASP A 94 24.04 -32.47 8.20
CA ASP A 94 23.33 -33.69 7.83
C ASP A 94 21.94 -33.34 7.26
N ASP A 95 21.22 -34.37 6.85
CA ASP A 95 19.87 -34.20 6.27
C ASP A 95 18.90 -33.66 7.30
N GLU A 96 19.01 -34.05 8.59
CA GLU A 96 18.16 -33.57 9.68
C GLU A 96 18.31 -32.05 9.87
N LEU A 97 19.53 -31.53 9.86
CA LEU A 97 19.80 -30.10 9.94
C LEU A 97 19.21 -29.32 8.75
N LEU A 98 19.27 -29.89 7.54
CA LEU A 98 18.68 -29.26 6.34
C LEU A 98 17.14 -29.24 6.40
N GLU A 99 16.51 -30.30 6.95
CA GLU A 99 15.07 -30.37 7.20
C GLU A 99 14.63 -29.31 8.23
N GLU A 100 15.39 -29.15 9.35
CA GLU A 100 15.14 -28.10 10.33
C GLU A 100 15.24 -26.69 9.72
N VAL A 101 16.19 -26.45 8.83
CA VAL A 101 16.34 -25.19 8.08
C VAL A 101 15.15 -24.98 7.15
N GLU A 102 14.68 -26.03 6.44
CA GLU A 102 13.53 -25.97 5.56
C GLU A 102 12.27 -25.57 6.34
N GLU A 103 12.02 -26.20 7.46
CA GLU A 103 10.86 -25.87 8.32
C GLU A 103 10.91 -24.42 8.77
N GLN A 104 12.08 -23.93 9.20
CA GLN A 104 12.24 -22.55 9.64
C GLN A 104 12.01 -21.52 8.52
N LEU A 105 12.41 -21.82 7.28
CA LEU A 105 12.14 -20.98 6.11
C LEU A 105 10.64 -20.91 5.80
N LEU A 106 9.91 -22.03 5.95
CA LEU A 106 8.46 -22.07 5.77
C LEU A 106 7.72 -21.29 6.84
N VAL A 107 8.12 -21.43 8.11
CA VAL A 107 7.59 -20.65 9.24
C VAL A 107 7.78 -19.15 9.06
N ALA A 108 8.88 -18.76 8.43
CA ALA A 108 9.18 -17.35 8.10
C ALA A 108 8.40 -16.79 6.90
N ASP A 109 7.42 -17.52 6.34
CA ASP A 109 6.62 -17.11 5.16
C ASP A 109 7.44 -16.92 3.85
N ILE A 110 8.61 -17.56 3.73
CA ILE A 110 9.44 -17.48 2.50
C ILE A 110 8.72 -18.13 1.31
N GLY A 111 7.87 -19.11 1.58
CA GLY A 111 7.07 -19.80 0.57
C GLY A 111 7.74 -21.08 0.05
N VAL A 112 6.91 -22.05 -0.30
CA VAL A 112 7.34 -23.42 -0.64
C VAL A 112 8.33 -23.47 -1.80
N ASP A 113 8.05 -22.75 -2.89
CA ASP A 113 8.90 -22.79 -4.10
C ASP A 113 10.29 -22.18 -3.83
N ALA A 114 10.34 -21.06 -3.12
CA ALA A 114 11.59 -20.40 -2.75
C ALA A 114 12.40 -21.26 -1.76
N THR A 115 11.74 -21.81 -0.74
CA THR A 115 12.36 -22.70 0.24
C THR A 115 12.96 -23.92 -0.45
N LYS A 116 12.20 -24.61 -1.30
CA LYS A 116 12.71 -25.76 -2.06
C LYS A 116 13.95 -25.42 -2.88
N THR A 117 13.95 -24.28 -3.55
CA THR A 117 15.11 -23.85 -4.35
C THR A 117 16.33 -23.63 -3.45
N ILE A 118 16.17 -22.94 -2.33
CA ILE A 118 17.26 -22.69 -1.36
C ILE A 118 17.82 -23.99 -0.81
N ILE A 119 16.95 -24.89 -0.33
CA ILE A 119 17.38 -26.17 0.25
C ILE A 119 18.08 -27.03 -0.81
N THR A 120 17.58 -27.12 -2.03
CA THR A 120 18.26 -27.83 -3.12
C THR A 120 19.68 -27.29 -3.34
N ASN A 121 19.83 -25.96 -3.43
CA ASN A 121 21.17 -25.35 -3.62
C ASN A 121 22.10 -25.63 -2.45
N LEU A 122 21.60 -25.56 -1.20
CA LEU A 122 22.40 -25.84 -0.01
C LEU A 122 22.83 -27.32 0.05
N THR A 123 21.91 -28.24 -0.26
CA THR A 123 22.20 -29.68 -0.34
C THR A 123 23.30 -29.99 -1.38
N GLU A 124 23.19 -29.39 -2.57
CA GLU A 124 24.22 -29.54 -3.61
C GLU A 124 25.58 -28.99 -3.19
N ARG A 125 25.62 -27.86 -2.49
CA ARG A 125 26.86 -27.26 -1.96
C ARG A 125 27.48 -28.14 -0.87
N THR A 126 26.67 -28.75 -0.01
CA THR A 126 27.10 -29.70 1.00
C THR A 126 27.68 -30.96 0.35
N ALA A 127 26.99 -31.53 -0.64
CA ALA A 127 27.44 -32.72 -1.35
C ALA A 127 28.76 -32.50 -2.10
N ARG A 128 29.07 -31.28 -2.54
CA ARG A 128 30.36 -30.90 -3.13
C ARG A 128 31.49 -30.66 -2.10
N GLY A 129 31.17 -30.67 -0.81
CA GLY A 129 32.11 -30.36 0.25
C GLY A 129 32.41 -28.87 0.47
N ASP A 130 31.62 -27.99 -0.14
CA ASP A 130 31.74 -26.53 0.03
C ASP A 130 31.32 -26.08 1.42
N LEU A 131 30.41 -26.84 2.05
CA LEU A 131 29.82 -26.57 3.37
C LEU A 131 30.10 -27.78 4.29
N ILE A 132 30.82 -27.55 5.39
CA ILE A 132 31.21 -28.62 6.33
C ILE A 132 30.53 -28.39 7.69
N TYR A 133 30.46 -27.16 8.16
CA TYR A 133 29.96 -26.84 9.49
C TYR A 133 28.79 -25.86 9.43
N SER A 134 27.93 -25.89 10.43
CA SER A 134 26.73 -25.08 10.53
C SER A 134 26.92 -23.57 10.35
N HIS A 135 28.08 -23.00 10.72
CA HIS A 135 28.36 -21.59 10.48
C HIS A 135 28.56 -21.26 9.00
N SER A 136 29.12 -22.19 8.20
CA SER A 136 29.24 -22.04 6.75
C SER A 136 27.88 -22.16 6.06
N LEU A 137 26.99 -23.00 6.61
CA LEU A 137 25.61 -23.13 6.16
C LEU A 137 24.83 -21.82 6.33
N TYR A 138 24.97 -21.13 7.49
CA TYR A 138 24.30 -19.85 7.71
C TYR A 138 24.72 -18.78 6.68
N LYS A 139 26.02 -18.69 6.41
CA LYS A 139 26.54 -17.77 5.40
C LYS A 139 26.02 -18.12 4.00
N ALA A 140 26.03 -19.41 3.66
CA ALA A 140 25.49 -19.89 2.39
C ALA A 140 23.99 -19.58 2.25
N LEU A 141 23.21 -19.78 3.31
CA LEU A 141 21.79 -19.42 3.35
C LEU A 141 21.58 -17.93 3.09
N GLN A 142 22.37 -17.06 3.72
CA GLN A 142 22.28 -15.62 3.44
C GLN A 142 22.62 -15.29 1.98
N GLU A 143 23.59 -15.97 1.37
CA GLU A 143 23.93 -15.82 -0.04
C GLU A 143 22.76 -16.23 -0.95
N GLU A 144 22.12 -17.37 -0.67
CA GLU A 144 20.94 -17.86 -1.41
C GLU A 144 19.76 -16.89 -1.29
N LEU A 145 19.48 -16.38 -0.07
CA LEU A 145 18.44 -15.39 0.15
C LEU A 145 18.70 -14.08 -0.62
N VAL A 146 19.95 -13.60 -0.64
CA VAL A 146 20.31 -12.42 -1.44
C VAL A 146 20.17 -12.71 -2.93
N ALA A 147 20.63 -13.88 -3.40
CA ALA A 147 20.54 -14.29 -4.81
C ALA A 147 19.11 -14.35 -5.30
N LEU A 148 18.17 -14.84 -4.48
CA LEU A 148 16.75 -14.91 -4.79
C LEU A 148 16.11 -13.53 -4.94
N LEU A 149 16.49 -12.56 -4.10
CA LEU A 149 15.97 -11.19 -4.14
C LEU A 149 16.62 -10.31 -5.22
N ALA A 150 17.89 -10.55 -5.56
CA ALA A 150 18.70 -9.69 -6.41
C ALA A 150 18.06 -9.36 -7.78
N PRO A 151 17.39 -10.27 -8.50
CA PRO A 151 16.73 -9.96 -9.77
C PRO A 151 15.59 -8.96 -9.66
N ARG A 152 15.03 -8.78 -8.45
CA ARG A 152 13.92 -7.86 -8.18
C ARG A 152 14.36 -6.52 -7.60
N VAL A 153 15.65 -6.32 -7.39
CA VAL A 153 16.22 -5.04 -6.93
C VAL A 153 16.40 -4.13 -8.14
N LYS A 154 15.44 -3.27 -8.40
CA LYS A 154 15.53 -2.24 -9.45
C LYS A 154 15.01 -0.92 -8.88
N PRO A 155 15.89 0.07 -8.64
CA PRO A 155 15.48 1.38 -8.14
C PRO A 155 14.47 2.06 -9.06
N LEU A 156 13.60 2.88 -8.49
CA LEU A 156 12.75 3.78 -9.28
C LEU A 156 13.66 4.80 -9.99
N HIS A 157 13.52 4.89 -11.30
CA HIS A 157 14.22 5.88 -12.11
C HIS A 157 13.21 6.83 -12.74
N ILE A 158 13.36 8.14 -12.45
CA ILE A 158 12.54 9.18 -13.07
C ILE A 158 13.21 9.61 -14.37
N ASP A 159 12.60 9.29 -15.51
CA ASP A 159 13.09 9.69 -16.83
C ASP A 159 12.92 11.21 -16.99
N PRO A 160 14.01 11.97 -17.14
CA PRO A 160 13.96 13.42 -17.28
C PRO A 160 13.33 13.87 -18.61
N ASN A 161 13.17 12.99 -19.60
CA ASN A 161 12.51 13.29 -20.86
C ASN A 161 10.98 13.23 -20.75
N LYS A 162 10.44 12.81 -19.59
CA LYS A 162 9.02 12.78 -19.29
C LYS A 162 8.67 13.93 -18.34
N SER A 163 7.78 14.81 -18.79
CA SER A 163 7.34 15.97 -17.99
C SER A 163 5.82 16.16 -18.13
N PRO A 164 5.08 15.70 -17.10
CA PRO A 164 5.54 15.00 -15.90
C PRO A 164 5.84 13.51 -16.14
N TYR A 165 6.75 12.94 -15.35
CA TYR A 165 6.81 11.50 -15.14
C TYR A 165 5.65 11.08 -14.23
N VAL A 166 4.80 10.18 -14.70
CA VAL A 166 3.55 9.85 -14.02
C VAL A 166 3.68 8.52 -13.28
N ILE A 167 3.45 8.56 -11.97
CA ILE A 167 3.40 7.39 -11.08
C ILE A 167 1.94 7.16 -10.67
N LEU A 168 1.38 6.02 -11.05
CA LEU A 168 0.05 5.57 -10.61
C LEU A 168 0.21 4.64 -9.43
N MET A 169 -0.31 5.06 -8.26
CA MET A 169 -0.26 4.27 -7.03
C MET A 169 -1.51 3.40 -6.91
N VAL A 170 -1.33 2.09 -6.87
CA VAL A 170 -2.43 1.11 -6.79
C VAL A 170 -2.28 0.22 -5.55
N GLY A 171 -3.35 -0.46 -5.16
CA GLY A 171 -3.36 -1.36 -4.00
C GLY A 171 -4.65 -1.27 -3.21
N VAL A 172 -4.88 -2.21 -2.31
CA VAL A 172 -6.11 -2.28 -1.51
C VAL A 172 -6.15 -1.21 -0.41
N ASN A 173 -7.31 -1.00 0.21
CA ASN A 173 -7.43 -0.05 1.31
C ASN A 173 -6.64 -0.52 2.54
N GLY A 174 -6.08 0.44 3.29
CA GLY A 174 -5.36 0.16 4.53
C GLY A 174 -3.91 -0.32 4.39
N VAL A 175 -3.41 -0.55 3.17
CA VAL A 175 -2.01 -0.96 2.96
C VAL A 175 -1.00 0.18 3.09
N GLY A 176 -1.45 1.42 3.24
CA GLY A 176 -0.56 2.58 3.39
C GLY A 176 -0.27 3.34 2.09
N LYS A 177 -1.14 3.27 1.06
CA LYS A 177 -0.96 4.02 -0.20
C LYS A 177 -0.73 5.51 0.03
N THR A 178 -1.68 6.20 0.66
CA THR A 178 -1.63 7.65 0.88
C THR A 178 -0.39 8.06 1.69
N THR A 179 -0.03 7.28 2.71
CA THR A 179 1.20 7.49 3.48
C THR A 179 2.45 7.30 2.61
N THR A 180 2.48 6.28 1.76
CA THR A 180 3.58 6.02 0.84
C THR A 180 3.73 7.14 -0.18
N ILE A 181 2.61 7.63 -0.74
CA ILE A 181 2.58 8.79 -1.65
C ILE A 181 3.24 10.00 -1.00
N GLY A 182 2.83 10.34 0.23
CA GLY A 182 3.39 11.47 0.95
C GLY A 182 4.90 11.33 1.17
N LYS A 183 5.36 10.18 1.64
CA LYS A 183 6.79 9.90 1.87
C LYS A 183 7.59 9.95 0.56
N LEU A 184 7.07 9.36 -0.53
CA LEU A 184 7.70 9.37 -1.84
C LEU A 184 7.77 10.78 -2.42
N ALA A 185 6.68 11.55 -2.31
CA ALA A 185 6.63 12.94 -2.77
C ALA A 185 7.68 13.81 -2.06
N LYS A 186 7.78 13.68 -0.72
CA LYS A 186 8.78 14.41 0.07
C LYS A 186 10.21 14.02 -0.29
N ARG A 187 10.44 12.74 -0.53
CA ARG A 187 11.74 12.23 -1.00
C ARG A 187 12.12 12.85 -2.35
N LEU A 188 11.22 12.79 -3.34
CA LEU A 188 11.48 13.33 -4.67
C LEU A 188 11.67 14.86 -4.64
N GLN A 189 10.91 15.56 -3.80
CA GLN A 189 11.11 17.00 -3.55
C GLN A 189 12.51 17.27 -2.97
N GLY A 190 12.97 16.43 -2.03
CA GLY A 190 14.32 16.49 -1.47
C GLY A 190 15.43 16.20 -2.50
N GLU A 191 15.12 15.47 -3.55
CA GLU A 191 15.98 15.21 -4.72
C GLU A 191 15.89 16.35 -5.78
N GLY A 192 15.20 17.47 -5.45
CA GLY A 192 15.08 18.66 -6.29
C GLY A 192 14.00 18.57 -7.39
N LYS A 193 13.10 17.57 -7.32
CA LYS A 193 12.00 17.43 -8.28
C LYS A 193 10.79 18.28 -7.88
N LYS A 194 10.16 18.90 -8.87
CA LYS A 194 8.84 19.52 -8.71
C LYS A 194 7.78 18.41 -8.75
N VAL A 195 7.07 18.23 -7.65
CA VAL A 195 6.08 17.14 -7.48
C VAL A 195 4.67 17.73 -7.40
N MET A 196 3.71 17.01 -7.98
CA MET A 196 2.28 17.27 -7.84
C MET A 196 1.58 15.97 -7.48
N LEU A 197 0.51 16.06 -6.68
CA LEU A 197 -0.31 14.93 -6.28
C LEU A 197 -1.69 15.01 -6.91
N ALA A 198 -2.29 13.86 -7.25
CA ALA A 198 -3.68 13.74 -7.68
C ALA A 198 -4.45 12.85 -6.70
N ALA A 199 -5.54 13.37 -6.11
CA ALA A 199 -6.39 12.66 -5.18
C ALA A 199 -7.47 11.87 -5.93
N GLY A 200 -7.08 10.75 -6.56
CA GLY A 200 -7.99 9.90 -7.34
C GLY A 200 -8.82 8.92 -6.49
N ASP A 201 -8.57 8.75 -5.19
CA ASP A 201 -9.49 8.02 -4.27
C ASP A 201 -10.67 8.91 -3.85
N THR A 202 -11.52 9.25 -4.81
CA THR A 202 -12.62 10.22 -4.65
C THR A 202 -13.76 9.73 -3.76
N PHE A 203 -13.84 8.43 -3.51
CA PHE A 203 -14.88 7.83 -2.68
C PHE A 203 -14.57 7.86 -1.18
N ARG A 204 -13.32 8.13 -0.81
CA ARG A 204 -12.89 8.24 0.58
C ARG A 204 -12.51 9.68 0.89
N ALA A 205 -13.50 10.46 1.38
CA ALA A 205 -13.27 11.86 1.74
C ALA A 205 -12.05 12.03 2.65
N ALA A 206 -11.91 11.18 3.68
CA ALA A 206 -10.76 11.22 4.58
C ALA A 206 -9.41 10.93 3.89
N ALA A 207 -9.37 10.14 2.82
CA ALA A 207 -8.12 9.89 2.07
C ALA A 207 -7.73 11.12 1.24
N THR A 208 -8.69 11.75 0.58
CA THR A 208 -8.49 13.01 -0.14
C THR A 208 -8.01 14.12 0.81
N GLU A 209 -8.70 14.28 1.92
CA GLU A 209 -8.34 15.27 2.95
C GLU A 209 -6.94 15.01 3.55
N GLN A 210 -6.62 13.75 3.85
CA GLN A 210 -5.29 13.37 4.30
C GLN A 210 -4.21 13.75 3.28
N LEU A 211 -4.47 13.53 1.98
CA LEU A 211 -3.51 13.87 0.93
C LEU A 211 -3.34 15.38 0.79
N GLN A 212 -4.44 16.16 0.92
CA GLN A 212 -4.40 17.62 0.91
C GLN A 212 -3.59 18.16 2.08
N ILE A 213 -3.85 17.69 3.31
CA ILE A 213 -3.07 18.07 4.50
C ILE A 213 -1.59 17.73 4.31
N TRP A 214 -1.28 16.59 3.70
CA TRP A 214 0.10 16.22 3.37
C TRP A 214 0.74 17.20 2.39
N GLY A 215 0.01 17.58 1.35
CA GLY A 215 0.45 18.57 0.36
C GLY A 215 0.72 19.93 1.00
N GLU A 216 -0.20 20.43 1.80
CA GLU A 216 -0.07 21.70 2.51
C GLU A 216 1.16 21.72 3.42
N ARG A 217 1.36 20.69 4.25
CA ARG A 217 2.50 20.60 5.18
C ARG A 217 3.85 20.55 4.48
N ASN A 218 3.91 20.13 3.24
CA ASN A 218 5.16 19.93 2.50
C ASN A 218 5.31 20.86 1.30
N ASP A 219 4.40 21.82 1.11
CA ASP A 219 4.35 22.73 -0.04
C ASP A 219 4.34 21.97 -1.37
N ILE A 220 3.46 20.97 -1.47
CA ILE A 220 3.25 20.15 -2.67
C ILE A 220 1.81 20.35 -3.14
N ALA A 221 1.63 20.77 -4.38
CA ALA A 221 0.31 20.99 -4.97
C ALA A 221 -0.48 19.68 -5.08
N VAL A 222 -1.75 19.71 -4.66
CA VAL A 222 -2.67 18.57 -4.75
C VAL A 222 -3.86 18.97 -5.61
N VAL A 223 -4.14 18.16 -6.65
CA VAL A 223 -5.37 18.28 -7.45
C VAL A 223 -6.40 17.31 -6.87
N ALA A 224 -7.53 17.84 -6.44
CA ALA A 224 -8.64 17.09 -5.89
C ALA A 224 -9.96 17.64 -6.43
N GLN A 225 -10.98 16.81 -6.53
CA GLN A 225 -12.37 17.19 -6.83
C GLN A 225 -13.29 16.74 -5.69
N GLY A 226 -14.58 17.10 -5.79
CA GLY A 226 -15.57 16.74 -4.79
C GLY A 226 -15.75 15.24 -4.61
N HIS A 227 -16.29 14.84 -3.45
CA HIS A 227 -16.56 13.45 -3.12
C HIS A 227 -17.42 12.77 -4.20
N GLY A 228 -17.01 11.57 -4.63
CA GLY A 228 -17.72 10.80 -5.66
C GLY A 228 -17.44 11.24 -7.10
N ALA A 229 -16.53 12.19 -7.32
CA ALA A 229 -16.09 12.55 -8.67
C ALA A 229 -15.48 11.32 -9.39
N ASP A 230 -15.47 11.34 -10.72
CA ASP A 230 -14.82 10.29 -11.50
C ASP A 230 -13.28 10.34 -11.31
N SER A 231 -12.73 9.29 -10.75
CA SER A 231 -11.29 9.15 -10.49
C SER A 231 -10.43 9.44 -11.73
N ALA A 232 -10.88 8.95 -12.90
CA ALA A 232 -10.18 9.19 -14.16
C ALA A 232 -10.19 10.66 -14.58
N SER A 233 -11.25 11.40 -14.28
CA SER A 233 -11.34 12.85 -14.58
C SER A 233 -10.39 13.65 -13.68
N VAL A 234 -10.35 13.33 -12.36
CA VAL A 234 -9.42 13.99 -11.42
C VAL A 234 -7.98 13.82 -11.88
N ILE A 235 -7.63 12.60 -12.27
CA ILE A 235 -6.26 12.26 -12.69
C ILE A 235 -5.93 12.90 -14.03
N PHE A 236 -6.91 13.01 -14.96
CA PHE A 236 -6.76 13.70 -16.22
C PHE A 236 -6.45 15.19 -16.01
N ASP A 237 -7.24 15.86 -15.19
CA ASP A 237 -7.06 17.29 -14.87
C ASP A 237 -5.72 17.54 -14.15
N ALA A 238 -5.33 16.63 -13.26
CA ALA A 238 -4.04 16.70 -12.59
C ALA A 238 -2.87 16.56 -13.60
N PHE A 239 -2.99 15.67 -14.58
CA PHE A 239 -1.97 15.46 -15.60
C PHE A 239 -1.82 16.68 -16.49
N GLU A 240 -2.93 17.23 -17.02
CA GLU A 240 -2.91 18.46 -17.80
C GLU A 240 -2.36 19.65 -17.00
N SER A 241 -2.78 19.81 -15.74
CA SER A 241 -2.25 20.83 -14.85
C SER A 241 -0.74 20.67 -14.60
N ALA A 242 -0.28 19.45 -14.35
CA ALA A 242 1.13 19.16 -14.13
C ALA A 242 1.97 19.49 -15.36
N ARG A 243 1.48 19.14 -16.56
CA ARG A 243 2.13 19.45 -17.83
C ARG A 243 2.23 20.94 -18.05
N ALA A 244 1.12 21.68 -17.83
CA ALA A 244 1.07 23.13 -18.00
C ALA A 244 1.99 23.88 -17.03
N LYS A 245 2.21 23.36 -15.82
CA LYS A 245 3.03 23.97 -14.79
C LYS A 245 4.50 23.51 -14.81
N GLY A 246 4.89 22.67 -15.74
CA GLY A 246 6.26 22.13 -15.82
C GLY A 246 6.65 21.35 -14.58
N ILE A 247 5.75 20.49 -14.11
CA ILE A 247 5.99 19.56 -13.00
C ILE A 247 6.84 18.40 -13.48
N ASP A 248 7.83 17.97 -12.68
CA ASP A 248 8.71 16.86 -13.03
C ASP A 248 8.02 15.50 -12.78
N VAL A 249 7.28 15.37 -11.67
CA VAL A 249 6.64 14.11 -11.26
C VAL A 249 5.20 14.35 -10.80
N LEU A 250 4.26 13.61 -11.39
CA LEU A 250 2.88 13.50 -10.93
C LEU A 250 2.69 12.14 -10.23
N ILE A 251 2.23 12.15 -8.98
CA ILE A 251 1.87 10.94 -8.25
C ILE A 251 0.34 10.92 -8.08
N ALA A 252 -0.31 9.91 -8.66
CA ALA A 252 -1.75 9.76 -8.63
C ALA A 252 -2.16 8.66 -7.63
N ASP A 253 -2.93 9.02 -6.60
CA ASP A 253 -3.62 8.06 -5.71
C ASP A 253 -4.82 7.46 -6.42
N THR A 254 -5.20 6.23 -6.03
CA THR A 254 -6.37 5.53 -6.55
C THR A 254 -7.18 4.87 -5.44
N ALA A 255 -8.45 4.60 -5.73
CA ALA A 255 -9.28 3.77 -4.86
C ALA A 255 -8.66 2.39 -4.64
N GLY A 256 -9.00 1.76 -3.51
CA GLY A 256 -8.48 0.45 -3.15
C GLY A 256 -9.57 -0.50 -2.60
N ARG A 257 -10.79 -0.44 -3.11
CA ARG A 257 -11.94 -1.22 -2.61
C ARG A 257 -11.92 -2.65 -3.12
N LEU A 258 -11.38 -3.57 -2.34
CA LEU A 258 -11.26 -4.98 -2.74
C LEU A 258 -12.58 -5.78 -2.70
N HIS A 259 -13.58 -5.35 -1.91
CA HIS A 259 -14.87 -6.06 -1.82
C HIS A 259 -15.68 -6.01 -3.13
N ASN A 260 -15.30 -5.15 -4.08
CA ASN A 260 -15.79 -5.18 -5.45
C ASN A 260 -14.61 -5.18 -6.43
N LYS A 261 -13.90 -6.29 -6.46
CA LYS A 261 -12.64 -6.51 -7.16
C LYS A 261 -12.68 -6.17 -8.65
N SER A 262 -13.69 -6.68 -9.34
CA SER A 262 -13.85 -6.47 -10.79
C SER A 262 -14.04 -4.99 -11.12
N ASN A 263 -14.84 -4.26 -10.33
CA ASN A 263 -15.06 -2.84 -10.53
C ASN A 263 -13.77 -2.03 -10.30
N LEU A 264 -12.99 -2.38 -9.26
CA LEU A 264 -11.71 -1.74 -9.01
C LEU A 264 -10.74 -1.92 -10.18
N MET A 265 -10.62 -3.13 -10.71
CA MET A 265 -9.73 -3.40 -11.84
C MET A 265 -10.17 -2.67 -13.12
N GLU A 266 -11.48 -2.60 -13.38
CA GLU A 266 -12.01 -1.83 -14.52
C GLU A 266 -11.79 -0.31 -14.34
N GLU A 267 -11.93 0.22 -13.12
CA GLU A 267 -11.62 1.62 -12.79
C GLU A 267 -10.14 1.93 -13.07
N LEU A 268 -9.22 1.09 -12.60
CA LEU A 268 -7.79 1.25 -12.84
C LEU A 268 -7.43 1.18 -14.33
N LYS A 269 -8.04 0.26 -15.09
CA LYS A 269 -7.88 0.20 -16.55
C LYS A 269 -8.41 1.47 -17.24
N LYS A 270 -9.52 2.03 -16.74
CA LYS A 270 -10.08 3.30 -17.24
C LYS A 270 -9.10 4.44 -17.00
N VAL A 271 -8.57 4.56 -15.77
CA VAL A 271 -7.57 5.57 -15.40
C VAL A 271 -6.35 5.48 -16.33
N LYS A 272 -5.79 4.29 -16.51
CA LYS A 272 -4.65 4.05 -17.41
C LYS A 272 -4.96 4.50 -18.83
N ARG A 273 -6.12 4.12 -19.40
CA ARG A 273 -6.54 4.53 -20.75
C ARG A 273 -6.69 6.04 -20.88
N VAL A 274 -7.17 6.71 -19.85
CA VAL A 274 -7.33 8.18 -19.84
C VAL A 274 -5.99 8.88 -19.83
N MET A 275 -5.03 8.42 -19.02
CA MET A 275 -3.65 8.94 -19.04
C MET A 275 -2.99 8.78 -20.43
N GLN A 276 -3.22 7.64 -21.07
CA GLN A 276 -2.68 7.34 -22.41
C GLN A 276 -3.23 8.24 -23.53
N LYS A 277 -4.34 8.96 -23.29
CA LYS A 277 -4.81 9.99 -24.23
C LYS A 277 -3.94 11.24 -24.21
N ILE A 278 -3.24 11.51 -23.10
CA ILE A 278 -2.35 12.67 -22.94
C ILE A 278 -0.92 12.29 -23.38
N ASP A 279 -0.43 11.16 -22.88
CA ASP A 279 0.86 10.56 -23.28
C ASP A 279 0.66 9.05 -23.43
N ALA A 280 0.85 8.53 -24.65
CA ALA A 280 0.66 7.12 -24.99
C ALA A 280 1.52 6.17 -24.13
N THR A 281 2.59 6.66 -23.50
CA THR A 281 3.49 5.89 -22.64
C THR A 281 3.13 5.97 -21.15
N ALA A 282 2.17 6.84 -20.79
CA ALA A 282 1.73 6.98 -19.38
C ALA A 282 0.73 5.86 -18.99
N PRO A 283 0.65 5.53 -17.69
CA PRO A 283 1.56 5.93 -16.60
C PRO A 283 2.95 5.31 -16.79
N HIS A 284 4.01 6.02 -16.44
CA HIS A 284 5.39 5.58 -16.60
C HIS A 284 5.81 4.59 -15.51
N GLU A 285 5.20 4.69 -14.34
CA GLU A 285 5.30 3.73 -13.25
C GLU A 285 3.90 3.38 -12.75
N ILE A 286 3.58 2.09 -12.62
CA ILE A 286 2.41 1.57 -11.92
C ILE A 286 2.92 0.84 -10.70
N MET A 287 2.83 1.50 -9.55
CA MET A 287 3.41 1.04 -8.30
C MET A 287 2.33 0.46 -7.39
N LEU A 288 2.41 -0.84 -7.16
CA LEU A 288 1.55 -1.50 -6.19
C LEU A 288 2.10 -1.32 -4.77
N VAL A 289 1.24 -0.93 -3.86
CA VAL A 289 1.53 -0.92 -2.42
C VAL A 289 0.87 -2.13 -1.77
N VAL A 290 1.65 -2.94 -1.08
CA VAL A 290 1.18 -4.12 -0.33
C VAL A 290 1.65 -4.07 1.11
N ASP A 291 0.83 -4.63 2.00
CA ASP A 291 1.11 -4.76 3.42
C ASP A 291 1.79 -6.11 3.68
N ALA A 292 3.00 -6.10 4.23
CA ALA A 292 3.75 -7.31 4.56
C ALA A 292 2.99 -8.23 5.55
N GLY A 293 2.18 -7.64 6.45
CA GLY A 293 1.38 -8.38 7.41
C GLY A 293 0.30 -9.28 6.79
N THR A 294 -0.03 -9.08 5.51
CA THR A 294 -1.02 -9.91 4.80
C THR A 294 -0.46 -11.27 4.35
N GLY A 295 0.86 -11.50 4.48
CA GLY A 295 1.52 -12.77 4.16
C GLY A 295 1.20 -13.23 2.73
N GLN A 296 0.78 -14.47 2.56
CA GLN A 296 0.48 -15.08 1.25
C GLN A 296 -0.57 -14.31 0.42
N ASN A 297 -1.48 -13.56 1.04
CA ASN A 297 -2.45 -12.74 0.31
C ASN A 297 -1.80 -11.61 -0.48
N ALA A 298 -0.61 -11.14 -0.07
CA ALA A 298 0.14 -10.15 -0.82
C ALA A 298 0.48 -10.63 -2.23
N ILE A 299 0.81 -11.92 -2.38
CA ILE A 299 1.16 -12.53 -3.67
C ILE A 299 -0.03 -12.52 -4.62
N ASN A 300 -1.21 -12.91 -4.11
CA ASN A 300 -2.43 -12.88 -4.90
C ASN A 300 -2.75 -11.45 -5.37
N GLN A 301 -2.56 -10.45 -4.49
CA GLN A 301 -2.72 -9.04 -4.87
C GLN A 301 -1.75 -8.67 -5.99
N VAL A 302 -0.46 -9.00 -5.86
CA VAL A 302 0.51 -8.70 -6.92
C VAL A 302 0.08 -9.29 -8.26
N GLN A 303 -0.31 -10.57 -8.30
CA GLN A 303 -0.73 -11.25 -9.53
C GLN A 303 -1.98 -10.61 -10.15
N GLU A 304 -2.98 -10.27 -9.33
CA GLU A 304 -4.23 -9.68 -9.80
C GLU A 304 -4.05 -8.27 -10.35
N PHE A 305 -3.32 -7.42 -9.64
CA PHE A 305 -3.03 -6.07 -10.11
C PHE A 305 -2.12 -6.09 -11.34
N ASP A 306 -1.13 -6.99 -11.38
CA ASP A 306 -0.25 -7.14 -12.54
C ASP A 306 -1.02 -7.56 -13.79
N GLN A 307 -1.89 -8.57 -13.67
CA GLN A 307 -2.77 -9.01 -14.75
C GLN A 307 -3.72 -7.89 -15.23
N ALA A 308 -4.20 -7.04 -14.31
CA ALA A 308 -5.17 -6.01 -14.65
C ALA A 308 -4.53 -4.80 -15.33
N VAL A 309 -3.40 -4.31 -14.84
CA VAL A 309 -2.82 -3.02 -15.26
C VAL A 309 -1.36 -3.10 -15.69
N GLY A 310 -0.67 -4.21 -15.47
CA GLY A 310 0.75 -4.39 -15.77
C GLY A 310 1.62 -3.57 -14.82
N LEU A 311 1.97 -4.15 -13.68
CA LEU A 311 2.79 -3.49 -12.66
C LEU A 311 4.21 -3.26 -13.14
N THR A 312 4.80 -2.14 -12.74
CA THR A 312 6.21 -1.83 -13.02
C THR A 312 7.04 -1.77 -11.74
N GLY A 313 6.41 -1.71 -10.58
CA GLY A 313 7.08 -1.71 -9.29
C GLY A 313 6.16 -2.07 -8.12
N ILE A 314 6.78 -2.51 -7.02
CA ILE A 314 6.12 -2.84 -5.78
C ILE A 314 6.77 -2.06 -4.64
N THR A 315 5.93 -1.56 -3.73
CA THR A 315 6.34 -1.05 -2.42
C THR A 315 5.72 -1.93 -1.35
N ILE A 316 6.55 -2.45 -0.45
CA ILE A 316 6.10 -3.31 0.65
C ILE A 316 6.14 -2.51 1.95
N THR A 317 5.01 -2.40 2.63
CA THR A 317 4.84 -1.56 3.83
C THR A 317 4.68 -2.39 5.10
N LYS A 318 4.74 -1.70 6.24
CA LYS A 318 4.47 -2.25 7.59
C LYS A 318 5.37 -3.42 8.00
N LEU A 319 6.58 -3.44 7.51
CA LEU A 319 7.57 -4.46 7.90
C LEU A 319 7.94 -4.37 9.39
N ASP A 320 7.86 -3.19 9.98
CA ASP A 320 8.07 -2.94 11.41
C ASP A 320 6.98 -3.56 12.31
N GLY A 321 5.81 -3.77 11.77
CA GLY A 321 4.64 -4.34 12.47
C GLY A 321 4.56 -5.85 12.44
N THR A 322 5.33 -6.55 11.59
CA THR A 322 5.10 -7.96 11.28
C THR A 322 6.32 -8.84 11.48
N ALA A 323 6.06 -10.11 11.81
CA ALA A 323 7.05 -11.19 11.75
C ALA A 323 7.10 -11.88 10.37
N LYS A 324 6.23 -11.47 9.42
CA LYS A 324 6.04 -12.10 8.09
C LYS A 324 6.88 -11.44 7.00
N GLY A 325 8.04 -10.90 7.33
CA GLY A 325 8.94 -10.27 6.35
C GLY A 325 9.42 -11.22 5.25
N GLY A 326 9.36 -12.52 5.48
CA GLY A 326 9.66 -13.54 4.46
C GLY A 326 8.78 -13.48 3.20
N VAL A 327 7.64 -12.83 3.27
CA VAL A 327 6.75 -12.61 2.11
C VAL A 327 7.49 -11.93 0.93
N LEU A 328 8.54 -11.15 1.18
CA LEU A 328 9.36 -10.54 0.12
C LEU A 328 10.02 -11.60 -0.77
N PHE A 329 10.52 -12.67 -0.17
CA PHE A 329 11.15 -13.79 -0.91
C PHE A 329 10.13 -14.51 -1.76
N ASN A 330 8.92 -14.72 -1.22
CA ASN A 330 7.83 -15.37 -1.94
C ASN A 330 7.34 -14.49 -3.12
N ILE A 331 7.20 -13.18 -2.93
CA ILE A 331 6.90 -12.24 -4.02
C ILE A 331 8.01 -12.30 -5.08
N ALA A 332 9.29 -12.25 -4.66
CA ALA A 332 10.41 -12.26 -5.57
C ALA A 332 10.53 -13.54 -6.40
N SER A 333 10.18 -14.70 -5.82
CA SER A 333 10.19 -15.99 -6.52
C SER A 333 9.05 -16.12 -7.53
N ARG A 334 7.87 -15.59 -7.23
CA ARG A 334 6.64 -15.81 -7.99
C ARG A 334 6.27 -14.70 -8.98
N THR A 335 6.93 -13.55 -8.91
CA THR A 335 6.64 -12.42 -9.80
C THR A 335 7.91 -11.91 -10.48
N HIS A 336 7.73 -11.24 -11.62
CA HIS A 336 8.82 -10.54 -12.31
C HIS A 336 8.88 -9.06 -11.93
N VAL A 337 7.90 -8.57 -11.16
CA VAL A 337 7.76 -7.15 -10.83
C VAL A 337 8.86 -6.72 -9.84
N PRO A 338 9.59 -5.64 -10.10
CA PRO A 338 10.65 -5.16 -9.20
C PRO A 338 10.09 -4.64 -7.87
N ILE A 339 10.85 -4.84 -6.79
CA ILE A 339 10.60 -4.18 -5.51
C ILE A 339 11.37 -2.87 -5.51
N ARG A 340 10.64 -1.74 -5.44
CA ARG A 340 11.20 -0.39 -5.45
C ARG A 340 11.57 0.08 -4.06
N PHE A 341 10.60 -0.06 -3.13
CA PHE A 341 10.71 0.46 -1.78
C PHE A 341 10.18 -0.53 -0.74
N ILE A 342 10.69 -0.36 0.48
CA ILE A 342 10.17 -1.00 1.69
C ILE A 342 9.86 0.08 2.74
N GLY A 343 8.75 -0.10 3.47
CA GLY A 343 8.34 0.72 4.60
C GLY A 343 8.66 0.00 5.90
N VAL A 344 9.54 0.59 6.71
CA VAL A 344 10.07 0.02 7.96
C VAL A 344 9.69 0.85 9.19
N GLY A 345 8.66 1.68 9.08
CA GLY A 345 8.15 2.54 10.14
C GLY A 345 7.29 3.68 9.62
N GLU A 346 6.89 4.58 10.53
CA GLU A 346 5.93 5.66 10.22
C GLU A 346 6.59 6.96 9.76
N LYS A 347 7.85 7.23 10.10
CA LYS A 347 8.55 8.46 9.77
C LYS A 347 8.77 8.58 8.26
N ILE A 348 8.98 9.82 7.78
CA ILE A 348 9.23 10.12 6.35
C ILE A 348 10.40 9.27 5.82
N ASP A 349 11.47 9.20 6.57
CA ASP A 349 12.68 8.48 6.21
C ASP A 349 12.55 6.95 6.27
N ASP A 350 11.43 6.40 6.76
CA ASP A 350 11.22 4.97 6.87
C ASP A 350 10.71 4.32 5.58
N LEU A 351 10.47 5.11 4.53
CA LEU A 351 10.34 4.61 3.17
C LEU A 351 11.72 4.49 2.53
N ARG A 352 12.19 3.25 2.37
CA ARG A 352 13.57 2.96 1.93
C ARG A 352 13.61 2.36 0.53
N PRO A 353 14.55 2.74 -0.33
CA PRO A 353 14.84 1.96 -1.53
C PRO A 353 15.20 0.53 -1.14
N PHE A 354 14.68 -0.42 -1.88
CA PHE A 354 14.93 -1.82 -1.59
C PHE A 354 16.36 -2.21 -1.95
N SER A 355 17.01 -2.93 -1.04
CA SER A 355 18.32 -3.52 -1.22
C SER A 355 18.32 -4.93 -0.63
N ALA A 356 18.52 -5.95 -1.46
CA ALA A 356 18.55 -7.34 -1.04
C ALA A 356 19.59 -7.59 0.05
N LYS A 357 20.82 -7.10 -0.15
CA LYS A 357 21.92 -7.27 0.82
C LYS A 357 21.59 -6.63 2.16
N SER A 358 21.08 -5.40 2.15
CA SER A 358 20.72 -4.69 3.39
C SER A 358 19.55 -5.33 4.10
N PHE A 359 18.57 -5.87 3.35
CA PHE A 359 17.42 -6.54 3.90
C PHE A 359 17.77 -7.87 4.58
N VAL A 360 18.58 -8.70 3.92
CA VAL A 360 19.02 -9.99 4.48
C VAL A 360 19.97 -9.81 5.67
N ALA A 361 20.76 -8.74 5.69
CA ALA A 361 21.70 -8.45 6.77
C ALA A 361 21.03 -7.80 8.01
N ALA A 362 19.82 -7.27 7.89
CA ALA A 362 19.08 -6.59 8.97
C ALA A 362 18.29 -7.55 9.85
#